data_7cd1bea0f99dfc26d2e1d0ad2eebf48c
#
_entry.id   7cd1bea0f99dfc26d2e1d0ad2eebf48c
#
_cell.length_a   1.000
_cell.length_b   1.000
_cell.length_c   1.000
_cell.angle_alpha   90.00
_cell.angle_beta   90.00
_cell.angle_gamma   90.00
#
_symmetry.space_group_name_H-M   'P 1'
#
loop_
_entity.id
_entity.type
_entity.pdbx_description
1 polymer ?
#
loop_
_entity_poly.entity_id
_entity_poly.type
_entity_poly.pdbx_seq_one_letter_code
_entity_poly.pdbx_strand_id
1 'polypeptide(L)'
;MSYIRSSIFVLIGASCMILSQSCSTCSRQQTLENIVVDLDLADLAADSVYVNMGREVLYALPNPIKVSMLIKKWGVGFQSALLHDPAKASGYLTKKNMAVNFGIYITDLTTAGLYEQTQTVLRYKQALQQLVEGLGLQAAVDQKMMKQLEDNINNRNEMLRIISETYSSCTAFLQAEDRHLYALAMLSGGWIEGMYIAASTIDQKSENLLKQLIADNKPTFDLLWQALSDLDNVPEDAVILLSQMSDLATLMNVATDNATPEMTAKVKNQILLLRSNFIKE
;
A
#
# COMPACT_ATOMS: atom_id res chain seq x y z
N MET A 1 -52.67 -61.77 9.02
CA MET A 1 -53.80 -61.21 8.30
C MET A 1 -53.29 -60.13 7.40
N SER A 2 -53.24 -60.48 6.23
CA SER A 2 -53.82 -60.10 4.94
C SER A 2 -53.35 -58.80 4.40
N TYR A 3 -52.64 -58.91 3.32
CA TYR A 3 -52.91 -58.86 1.87
C TYR A 3 -52.42 -57.48 1.30
N ILE A 4 -51.38 -57.51 0.43
CA ILE A 4 -51.27 -57.61 -1.06
C ILE A 4 -51.93 -56.44 -1.80
N ARG A 5 -51.12 -55.70 -2.62
CA ARG A 5 -50.99 -55.69 -4.09
C ARG A 5 -50.29 -54.43 -4.55
N SER A 6 -49.14 -54.56 -5.12
CA SER A 6 -48.86 -54.48 -6.58
C SER A 6 -49.70 -53.49 -7.40
N SER A 7 -49.03 -52.53 -7.99
CA SER A 7 -49.20 -52.20 -9.39
C SER A 7 -48.06 -51.36 -9.95
N ILE A 8 -47.46 -51.86 -10.96
CA ILE A 8 -46.50 -51.32 -11.93
C ILE A 8 -47.23 -50.28 -12.77
N PHE A 9 -46.58 -49.11 -13.00
CA PHE A 9 -46.79 -48.35 -14.24
C PHE A 9 -45.48 -47.79 -14.73
N VAL A 10 -45.10 -48.26 -15.88
CA VAL A 10 -44.11 -47.76 -16.81
C VAL A 10 -44.70 -46.54 -17.53
N LEU A 11 -43.92 -45.46 -17.73
CA LEU A 11 -43.88 -44.77 -19.02
C LEU A 11 -42.98 -43.52 -19.03
N ILE A 12 -42.07 -43.65 -19.95
CA ILE A 12 -41.65 -42.67 -20.99
C ILE A 12 -40.97 -41.36 -20.53
N GLY A 13 -39.73 -41.30 -20.77
CA GLY A 13 -38.80 -40.45 -21.42
C GLY A 13 -39.23 -39.05 -21.85
N ALA A 14 -38.53 -38.07 -21.30
CA ALA A 14 -38.28 -36.83 -21.99
C ALA A 14 -36.84 -36.38 -21.68
N SER A 15 -36.00 -36.58 -22.66
CA SER A 15 -34.63 -36.06 -22.74
C SER A 15 -34.71 -34.54 -22.73
N CYS A 16 -34.37 -33.90 -21.63
CA CYS A 16 -34.18 -32.46 -21.62
C CYS A 16 -32.65 -32.20 -21.63
N MET A 17 -32.09 -31.98 -22.83
CA MET A 17 -30.76 -31.42 -22.98
C MET A 17 -30.78 -30.01 -22.39
N ILE A 18 -30.25 -29.86 -21.19
CA ILE A 18 -29.90 -28.55 -20.66
C ILE A 18 -28.53 -28.21 -21.21
N LEU A 19 -28.54 -27.33 -22.21
CA LEU A 19 -27.36 -26.62 -22.67
C LEU A 19 -26.77 -25.84 -21.49
N SER A 20 -25.65 -26.34 -20.98
CA SER A 20 -24.80 -25.61 -20.04
C SER A 20 -24.14 -24.45 -20.78
N GLN A 21 -24.77 -23.28 -20.74
CA GLN A 21 -24.07 -22.04 -21.01
C GLN A 21 -23.14 -21.78 -19.83
N SER A 22 -21.88 -22.17 -19.98
CA SER A 22 -20.79 -21.80 -19.06
C SER A 22 -20.63 -20.29 -19.08
N CYS A 23 -21.04 -19.69 -18.00
CA CYS A 23 -20.91 -18.25 -17.77
C CYS A 23 -19.41 -17.92 -17.66
N SER A 24 -18.84 -17.27 -18.69
CA SER A 24 -17.44 -16.85 -18.76
C SER A 24 -17.01 -15.87 -17.64
N THR A 25 -17.96 -15.34 -16.88
CA THR A 25 -17.76 -14.51 -15.70
C THR A 25 -17.34 -15.30 -14.44
N CYS A 26 -17.77 -16.57 -14.31
CA CYS A 26 -17.45 -17.38 -13.13
C CYS A 26 -15.98 -17.88 -13.14
N SER A 27 -15.42 -18.15 -14.34
CA SER A 27 -14.01 -18.56 -14.47
C SER A 27 -13.02 -17.42 -14.22
N ARG A 28 -13.45 -16.18 -14.47
CA ARG A 28 -12.62 -14.99 -14.26
C ARG A 28 -12.52 -14.63 -12.77
N GLN A 29 -13.57 -14.87 -12.01
CA GLN A 29 -13.59 -14.64 -10.56
C GLN A 29 -12.72 -15.67 -9.80
N GLN A 30 -12.76 -16.95 -10.19
CA GLN A 30 -11.91 -17.98 -9.59
C GLN A 30 -10.40 -17.78 -9.90
N THR A 31 -10.06 -17.24 -11.06
CA THR A 31 -8.65 -16.94 -11.41
C THR A 31 -8.11 -15.76 -10.60
N LEU A 32 -8.96 -14.82 -10.22
CA LEU A 32 -8.57 -13.67 -9.38
C LEU A 32 -8.42 -14.05 -7.90
N GLU A 33 -9.23 -14.97 -7.39
CA GLU A 33 -9.07 -15.50 -6.03
C GLU A 33 -7.79 -16.33 -5.87
N ASN A 34 -7.39 -17.11 -6.88
CA ASN A 34 -6.16 -17.92 -6.84
C ASN A 34 -4.87 -17.07 -6.94
N ILE A 35 -4.92 -15.86 -7.50
CA ILE A 35 -3.75 -14.95 -7.54
C ILE A 35 -3.50 -14.28 -6.18
N VAL A 36 -4.52 -14.19 -5.32
CA VAL A 36 -4.42 -13.57 -3.98
C VAL A 36 -3.91 -14.56 -2.93
N VAL A 37 -4.06 -15.86 -3.15
CA VAL A 37 -3.68 -16.93 -2.19
C VAL A 37 -2.16 -17.16 -2.16
N ASP A 38 -1.41 -16.76 -3.19
CA ASP A 38 0.05 -17.00 -3.29
C ASP A 38 0.94 -15.96 -2.57
N LEU A 39 0.35 -14.97 -1.93
CA LEU A 39 1.06 -14.03 -1.06
C LEU A 39 0.36 -14.01 0.30
N ASP A 40 0.74 -14.92 1.17
CA ASP A 40 0.34 -14.85 2.57
C ASP A 40 1.06 -13.66 3.22
N LEU A 41 0.31 -12.56 3.37
CA LEU A 41 0.81 -11.35 4.04
C LEU A 41 1.22 -11.64 5.50
N ALA A 42 0.74 -12.74 6.08
CA ALA A 42 1.15 -13.20 7.40
C ALA A 42 2.59 -13.74 7.38
N ASP A 43 3.00 -14.41 6.31
CA ASP A 43 4.39 -14.92 6.16
C ASP A 43 5.39 -13.77 5.94
N LEU A 44 5.00 -12.71 5.22
CA LEU A 44 5.84 -11.52 5.05
C LEU A 44 5.98 -10.68 6.35
N ALA A 45 5.02 -10.80 7.25
CA ALA A 45 5.04 -10.13 8.55
C ALA A 45 5.70 -10.95 9.67
N ALA A 46 5.76 -12.28 9.54
CA ALA A 46 6.19 -13.18 10.61
C ALA A 46 7.72 -13.21 10.85
N ASP A 47 8.51 -12.91 9.82
CA ASP A 47 9.99 -12.99 9.90
C ASP A 47 10.70 -11.70 10.30
N SER A 48 9.96 -10.61 10.52
CA SER A 48 10.60 -9.36 10.93
C SER A 48 10.76 -9.28 12.45
N VAL A 49 11.99 -9.42 12.92
CA VAL A 49 12.41 -9.22 14.32
C VAL A 49 12.23 -7.74 14.68
N TYR A 50 11.16 -7.40 15.40
CA TYR A 50 10.92 -6.04 15.90
C TYR A 50 11.10 -5.98 17.42
N VAL A 51 12.03 -5.14 17.86
CA VAL A 51 12.34 -4.90 19.26
C VAL A 51 11.40 -3.86 19.87
N ASN A 52 11.01 -4.13 21.10
CA ASN A 52 10.11 -3.40 22.00
C ASN A 52 10.21 -1.87 21.94
N MET A 53 9.18 -1.27 21.51
CA MET A 53 8.43 -0.07 21.90
C MET A 53 7.61 0.37 20.71
N GLY A 54 6.31 0.30 20.80
CA GLY A 54 5.47 0.57 19.66
C GLY A 54 5.36 -0.59 18.64
N ARG A 55 5.68 -1.83 19.06
CA ARG A 55 5.48 -3.02 18.21
C ARG A 55 4.10 -3.02 17.56
N GLU A 56 3.05 -2.71 18.33
CA GLU A 56 1.68 -2.64 17.82
C GLU A 56 1.48 -1.53 16.78
N VAL A 57 2.13 -0.38 16.98
CA VAL A 57 2.07 0.76 16.05
C VAL A 57 2.77 0.43 14.73
N LEU A 58 3.97 -0.16 14.76
CA LEU A 58 4.72 -0.49 13.54
C LEU A 58 4.07 -1.59 12.69
N TYR A 59 3.41 -2.58 13.30
CA TYR A 59 2.64 -3.60 12.57
C TYR A 59 1.33 -3.06 11.99
N ALA A 60 0.77 -2.01 12.59
CA ALA A 60 -0.43 -1.35 12.12
C ALA A 60 -0.14 -0.25 11.09
N LEU A 61 1.12 0.22 11.00
CA LEU A 61 1.52 1.30 10.10
C LEU A 61 1.50 0.89 8.62
N PRO A 62 1.39 1.86 7.71
CA PRO A 62 1.16 1.58 6.30
C PRO A 62 2.29 0.75 5.71
N ASN A 63 1.97 -0.47 5.34
CA ASN A 63 2.82 -1.23 4.45
C ASN A 63 2.49 -0.78 3.02
N PRO A 64 3.41 -0.15 2.28
CA PRO A 64 3.17 0.31 0.91
C PRO A 64 2.71 -0.82 -0.02
N ILE A 65 3.05 -2.07 0.31
CA ILE A 65 2.66 -3.25 -0.45
C ILE A 65 1.14 -3.47 -0.40
N LYS A 66 0.49 -3.28 0.75
CA LYS A 66 -0.96 -3.56 0.91
C LYS A 66 -1.83 -2.76 -0.05
N VAL A 67 -1.60 -1.45 -0.15
CA VAL A 67 -2.40 -0.59 -1.03
C VAL A 67 -2.14 -0.89 -2.50
N SER A 68 -0.88 -1.10 -2.88
CA SER A 68 -0.51 -1.47 -4.26
C SER A 68 -1.12 -2.82 -4.68
N MET A 69 -1.18 -3.80 -3.76
CA MET A 69 -1.85 -5.09 -4.01
C MET A 69 -3.36 -4.93 -4.16
N LEU A 70 -3.99 -4.06 -3.36
CA LEU A 70 -5.41 -3.76 -3.46
C LEU A 70 -5.77 -3.18 -4.84
N ILE A 71 -4.97 -2.22 -5.33
CA ILE A 71 -5.13 -1.64 -6.67
C ILE A 71 -5.05 -2.73 -7.75
N LYS A 72 -4.07 -3.62 -7.65
CA LYS A 72 -3.93 -4.74 -8.59
C LYS A 72 -5.11 -5.70 -8.51
N LYS A 73 -5.64 -5.98 -7.30
CA LYS A 73 -6.85 -6.81 -7.10
C LYS A 73 -8.08 -6.19 -7.76
N TRP A 74 -8.18 -4.89 -7.83
CA TRP A 74 -9.26 -4.20 -8.56
C TRP A 74 -9.15 -4.31 -10.08
N GLY A 75 -8.10 -4.97 -10.58
CA GLY A 75 -7.88 -5.16 -12.02
C GLY A 75 -7.38 -3.91 -12.74
N VAL A 76 -6.90 -2.92 -12.00
CA VAL A 76 -6.32 -1.70 -12.58
C VAL A 76 -4.97 -2.03 -13.19
N GLY A 77 -4.72 -1.59 -14.41
CA GLY A 77 -3.44 -1.71 -15.09
C GLY A 77 -2.39 -0.74 -14.54
N PHE A 78 -1.11 -0.99 -14.88
CA PHE A 78 -0.01 -0.11 -14.49
C PHE A 78 -0.18 1.29 -15.08
N GLN A 79 -0.08 2.31 -14.24
CA GLN A 79 -0.22 3.72 -14.61
C GLN A 79 1.04 4.50 -14.21
N SER A 80 2.05 4.48 -15.08
CA SER A 80 3.33 5.16 -14.82
C SER A 80 3.20 6.67 -14.61
N ALA A 81 2.17 7.29 -15.16
CA ALA A 81 1.90 8.73 -15.02
C ALA A 81 1.50 9.15 -13.60
N LEU A 82 1.07 8.22 -12.75
CA LEU A 82 0.75 8.49 -11.35
C LEU A 82 2.00 8.48 -10.47
N LEU A 83 3.04 7.77 -10.88
CA LEU A 83 4.24 7.62 -10.07
C LEU A 83 5.09 8.90 -10.08
N HIS A 84 5.77 9.16 -8.97
CA HIS A 84 6.63 10.32 -8.86
C HIS A 84 7.94 10.13 -9.66
N ASP A 85 8.38 11.15 -10.39
CA ASP A 85 9.58 11.07 -11.23
C ASP A 85 10.84 10.80 -10.37
N PRO A 86 11.52 9.65 -10.55
CA PRO A 86 12.70 9.32 -9.78
C PRO A 86 13.89 10.28 -10.03
N ALA A 87 13.90 11.04 -11.13
CA ALA A 87 14.93 12.05 -11.40
C ALA A 87 14.89 13.23 -10.41
N LYS A 88 13.77 13.41 -9.69
CA LYS A 88 13.59 14.45 -8.68
C LYS A 88 14.32 14.16 -7.34
N ALA A 89 14.83 12.95 -7.13
CA ALA A 89 15.43 12.54 -5.86
C ALA A 89 16.58 13.47 -5.40
N SER A 90 17.38 13.98 -6.32
CA SER A 90 18.49 14.89 -6.03
C SER A 90 18.06 16.31 -5.65
N GLY A 91 16.81 16.69 -5.88
CA GLY A 91 16.26 18.01 -5.55
C GLY A 91 15.87 18.15 -4.07
N TYR A 92 15.72 17.05 -3.32
CA TYR A 92 15.35 17.11 -1.90
C TYR A 92 16.58 17.42 -1.04
N LEU A 93 16.56 18.57 -0.39
CA LEU A 93 17.72 19.07 0.37
C LEU A 93 17.57 18.89 1.88
N THR A 94 16.35 18.91 2.42
CA THR A 94 16.11 18.73 3.86
C THR A 94 15.91 17.26 4.22
N LYS A 95 16.32 16.86 5.43
CA LYS A 95 16.13 15.49 5.92
C LYS A 95 14.65 15.08 5.95
N LYS A 96 13.77 16.03 6.29
CA LYS A 96 12.31 15.81 6.25
C LYS A 96 11.82 15.49 4.82
N ASN A 97 12.18 16.34 3.84
CA ASN A 97 11.77 16.11 2.46
C ASN A 97 12.35 14.81 1.89
N MET A 98 13.63 14.51 2.20
CA MET A 98 14.25 13.23 1.84
C MET A 98 13.49 12.04 2.45
N ALA A 99 13.10 12.11 3.73
CA ALA A 99 12.40 11.03 4.41
C ALA A 99 10.99 10.81 3.85
N VAL A 100 10.20 11.89 3.68
CA VAL A 100 8.88 11.82 3.05
C VAL A 100 8.99 11.19 1.65
N ASN A 101 9.93 11.65 0.83
CA ASN A 101 10.07 11.17 -0.54
C ASN A 101 10.72 9.78 -0.63
N PHE A 102 11.47 9.34 0.39
CA PHE A 102 11.85 7.94 0.50
C PHE A 102 10.62 7.04 0.61
N GLY A 103 9.65 7.40 1.46
CA GLY A 103 8.38 6.68 1.57
C GLY A 103 7.58 6.67 0.26
N ILE A 104 7.54 7.78 -0.45
CA ILE A 104 6.91 7.89 -1.78
C ILE A 104 7.59 6.95 -2.77
N TYR A 105 8.91 7.04 -2.93
CA TYR A 105 9.64 6.21 -3.90
C TYR A 105 9.63 4.72 -3.59
N ILE A 106 9.61 4.32 -2.31
CA ILE A 106 9.49 2.90 -1.97
C ILE A 106 8.11 2.35 -2.36
N THR A 107 7.06 3.16 -2.25
CA THR A 107 5.70 2.81 -2.69
C THR A 107 5.61 2.71 -4.21
N ASP A 108 6.24 3.64 -4.92
CA ASP A 108 6.33 3.63 -6.38
C ASP A 108 7.13 2.43 -6.90
N LEU A 109 8.27 2.13 -6.27
CA LEU A 109 9.08 0.95 -6.57
C LEU A 109 8.28 -0.34 -6.34
N THR A 110 7.54 -0.42 -5.23
CA THR A 110 6.65 -1.54 -4.92
C THR A 110 5.58 -1.70 -6.00
N THR A 111 4.95 -0.59 -6.38
CA THR A 111 3.93 -0.59 -7.44
C THR A 111 4.54 -1.05 -8.77
N ALA A 112 5.68 -0.49 -9.18
CA ALA A 112 6.36 -0.92 -10.40
C ALA A 112 6.71 -2.41 -10.37
N GLY A 113 7.19 -2.90 -9.23
CA GLY A 113 7.53 -4.30 -9.04
C GLY A 113 6.33 -5.25 -9.12
N LEU A 114 5.21 -4.89 -8.51
CA LEU A 114 3.96 -5.66 -8.60
C LEU A 114 3.46 -5.83 -10.05
N TYR A 115 3.74 -4.85 -10.90
CA TYR A 115 3.41 -4.87 -12.33
C TYR A 115 4.59 -5.30 -13.22
N GLU A 116 5.65 -5.86 -12.63
CA GLU A 116 6.82 -6.42 -13.35
C GLU A 116 7.51 -5.41 -14.27
N GLN A 117 7.52 -4.13 -13.87
CA GLN A 117 8.12 -3.03 -14.63
C GLN A 117 9.62 -2.89 -14.32
N THR A 118 10.42 -3.86 -14.74
CA THR A 118 11.86 -4.00 -14.40
C THR A 118 12.66 -2.71 -14.55
N GLN A 119 12.53 -2.02 -15.69
CA GLN A 119 13.28 -0.77 -15.94
C GLN A 119 12.85 0.37 -15.00
N THR A 120 11.59 0.39 -14.63
CA THR A 120 11.05 1.37 -13.66
C THR A 120 11.58 1.06 -12.26
N VAL A 121 11.60 -0.21 -11.85
CA VAL A 121 12.20 -0.65 -10.57
C VAL A 121 13.66 -0.20 -10.46
N LEU A 122 14.47 -0.38 -11.50
CA LEU A 122 15.88 0.04 -11.50
C LEU A 122 16.03 1.55 -11.33
N ARG A 123 15.19 2.36 -11.96
CA ARG A 123 15.23 3.82 -11.80
C ARG A 123 14.88 4.25 -10.37
N TYR A 124 13.86 3.65 -9.76
CA TYR A 124 13.50 3.94 -8.37
C TYR A 124 14.56 3.45 -7.38
N LYS A 125 15.20 2.30 -7.65
CA LYS A 125 16.34 1.85 -6.84
C LYS A 125 17.45 2.92 -6.81
N GLN A 126 17.81 3.51 -7.96
CA GLN A 126 18.82 4.57 -8.03
C GLN A 126 18.39 5.83 -7.25
N ALA A 127 17.13 6.24 -7.35
CA ALA A 127 16.58 7.36 -6.59
C ALA A 127 16.65 7.10 -5.07
N LEU A 128 16.26 5.89 -4.65
CA LEU A 128 16.31 5.49 -3.24
C LEU A 128 17.74 5.44 -2.70
N GLN A 129 18.73 5.01 -3.50
CA GLN A 129 20.14 5.05 -3.09
C GLN A 129 20.61 6.47 -2.75
N GLN A 130 20.22 7.48 -3.52
CA GLN A 130 20.53 8.88 -3.23
C GLN A 130 19.92 9.33 -1.90
N LEU A 131 18.67 8.94 -1.64
CA LEU A 131 18.00 9.29 -0.39
C LEU A 131 18.59 8.52 0.81
N VAL A 132 19.01 7.25 0.64
CA VAL A 132 19.76 6.48 1.64
C VAL A 132 21.01 7.23 2.06
N GLU A 133 21.79 7.70 1.10
CA GLU A 133 23.01 8.51 1.35
C GLU A 133 22.65 9.83 2.03
N GLY A 134 21.68 10.54 1.49
CA GLY A 134 21.23 11.81 2.04
C GLY A 134 20.70 11.71 3.46
N LEU A 135 20.01 10.64 3.82
CA LEU A 135 19.46 10.38 5.15
C LEU A 135 20.48 9.75 6.12
N GLY A 136 21.63 9.27 5.64
CA GLY A 136 22.61 8.55 6.47
C GLY A 136 22.10 7.16 6.87
N LEU A 137 21.47 6.43 5.95
CA LEU A 137 20.88 5.11 6.19
C LEU A 137 21.74 3.95 5.67
N GLN A 138 23.00 4.20 5.34
CA GLN A 138 23.90 3.19 4.76
C GLN A 138 24.11 1.98 5.69
N ALA A 139 23.99 2.18 7.01
CA ALA A 139 24.07 1.10 7.98
C ALA A 139 22.79 0.22 8.02
N ALA A 140 21.64 0.78 7.63
CA ALA A 140 20.38 0.07 7.55
C ALA A 140 20.18 -0.63 6.19
N VAL A 141 20.83 -0.15 5.14
CA VAL A 141 20.69 -0.64 3.76
C VAL A 141 22.08 -0.94 3.20
N ASP A 142 22.53 -2.16 3.37
CA ASP A 142 23.83 -2.58 2.88
C ASP A 142 23.82 -2.86 1.36
N GLN A 143 25.03 -2.93 0.78
CA GLN A 143 25.21 -3.23 -0.64
C GLN A 143 24.67 -4.61 -1.02
N LYS A 144 24.67 -5.56 -0.07
CA LYS A 144 24.15 -6.91 -0.29
C LYS A 144 22.63 -6.87 -0.52
N MET A 145 21.90 -6.10 0.28
CA MET A 145 20.45 -5.93 0.14
C MET A 145 20.09 -5.30 -1.21
N MET A 146 20.84 -4.27 -1.64
CA MET A 146 20.65 -3.64 -2.95
C MET A 146 20.98 -4.58 -4.12
N LYS A 147 21.99 -5.43 -3.96
CA LYS A 147 22.31 -6.47 -4.94
C LYS A 147 21.25 -7.57 -4.98
N GLN A 148 20.74 -8.01 -3.84
CA GLN A 148 19.65 -8.99 -3.79
C GLN A 148 18.41 -8.49 -4.52
N LEU A 149 18.07 -7.20 -4.43
CA LEU A 149 16.97 -6.61 -5.18
C LEU A 149 17.17 -6.72 -6.69
N GLU A 150 18.40 -6.45 -7.19
CA GLU A 150 18.73 -6.61 -8.61
C GLU A 150 18.69 -8.07 -9.06
N ASP A 151 19.29 -8.97 -8.30
CA ASP A 151 19.38 -10.38 -8.62
C ASP A 151 17.97 -11.04 -8.64
N ASN A 152 17.01 -10.49 -7.89
CA ASN A 152 15.65 -11.01 -7.78
C ASN A 152 14.59 -10.15 -8.50
N ILE A 153 14.99 -9.26 -9.39
CA ILE A 153 14.08 -8.30 -10.05
C ILE A 153 12.95 -9.00 -10.85
N ASN A 154 13.19 -10.20 -11.32
CA ASN A 154 12.21 -11.04 -12.03
C ASN A 154 11.48 -12.02 -11.11
N ASN A 155 11.81 -12.07 -9.82
CA ASN A 155 11.11 -12.84 -8.81
C ASN A 155 10.26 -11.90 -7.96
N ARG A 156 9.01 -11.70 -8.34
CA ARG A 156 8.11 -10.74 -7.72
C ARG A 156 8.03 -10.90 -6.19
N ASN A 157 7.86 -12.11 -5.69
CA ASN A 157 7.67 -12.36 -4.27
C ASN A 157 8.94 -12.02 -3.48
N GLU A 158 10.08 -12.48 -3.95
CA GLU A 158 11.36 -12.20 -3.31
C GLU A 158 11.71 -10.70 -3.37
N MET A 159 11.45 -10.06 -4.50
CA MET A 159 11.63 -8.62 -4.65
C MET A 159 10.78 -7.84 -3.64
N LEU A 160 9.49 -8.17 -3.50
CA LEU A 160 8.59 -7.51 -2.55
C LEU A 160 9.03 -7.75 -1.09
N ARG A 161 9.53 -8.95 -0.77
CA ARG A 161 10.10 -9.26 0.55
C ARG A 161 11.32 -8.36 0.83
N ILE A 162 12.26 -8.26 -0.10
CA ILE A 162 13.46 -7.41 0.04
C ILE A 162 13.06 -5.93 0.21
N ILE A 163 12.10 -5.44 -0.56
CA ILE A 163 11.59 -4.07 -0.44
C ILE A 163 11.00 -3.83 0.95
N SER A 164 10.18 -4.76 1.45
CA SER A 164 9.57 -4.66 2.78
C SER A 164 10.62 -4.66 3.89
N GLU A 165 11.61 -5.55 3.81
CA GLU A 165 12.73 -5.61 4.77
C GLU A 165 13.57 -4.33 4.74
N THR A 166 13.89 -3.82 3.55
CA THR A 166 14.62 -2.56 3.40
C THR A 166 13.88 -1.41 4.08
N TYR A 167 12.58 -1.29 3.82
CA TYR A 167 11.76 -0.25 4.44
C TYR A 167 11.71 -0.35 5.96
N SER A 168 11.50 -1.56 6.48
CA SER A 168 11.47 -1.84 7.91
C SER A 168 12.82 -1.59 8.57
N SER A 169 13.92 -1.98 7.94
CA SER A 169 15.27 -1.73 8.45
C SER A 169 15.59 -0.23 8.53
N CYS A 170 15.18 0.55 7.52
CA CYS A 170 15.36 2.01 7.53
C CYS A 170 14.58 2.67 8.66
N THR A 171 13.30 2.31 8.84
CA THR A 171 12.46 2.89 9.90
C THR A 171 12.96 2.50 11.29
N ALA A 172 13.33 1.24 11.49
CA ALA A 172 13.90 0.75 12.76
C ALA A 172 15.23 1.42 13.10
N PHE A 173 16.11 1.60 12.11
CA PHE A 173 17.38 2.31 12.28
C PHE A 173 17.17 3.77 12.71
N LEU A 174 16.26 4.48 12.04
CA LEU A 174 15.94 5.87 12.41
C LEU A 174 15.41 5.97 13.85
N GLN A 175 14.59 5.00 14.27
CA GLN A 175 14.08 4.95 15.64
C GLN A 175 15.20 4.66 16.65
N ALA A 176 16.08 3.71 16.36
CA ALA A 176 17.21 3.37 17.23
C ALA A 176 18.21 4.53 17.41
N GLU A 177 18.29 5.43 16.44
CA GLU A 177 19.11 6.64 16.44
C GLU A 177 18.37 7.89 16.98
N ASP A 178 17.24 7.73 17.69
CA ASP A 178 16.37 8.82 18.17
C ASP A 178 15.89 9.79 17.09
N ARG A 179 15.82 9.33 15.85
CA ARG A 179 15.40 10.08 14.67
C ARG A 179 13.95 9.79 14.31
N HIS A 180 13.09 9.70 15.32
CA HIS A 180 11.68 9.28 15.23
C HIS A 180 10.89 10.10 14.19
N LEU A 181 11.12 11.42 14.14
CA LEU A 181 10.46 12.28 13.15
C LEU A 181 10.67 11.81 11.72
N TYR A 182 11.91 11.44 11.37
CA TYR A 182 12.20 11.04 9.98
C TYR A 182 11.64 9.65 9.66
N ALA A 183 11.54 8.76 10.65
CA ALA A 183 10.82 7.50 10.50
C ALA A 183 9.33 7.75 10.22
N LEU A 184 8.68 8.63 10.99
CA LEU A 184 7.28 9.01 10.80
C LEU A 184 7.05 9.79 9.49
N ALA A 185 7.98 10.63 9.09
CA ALA A 185 7.93 11.33 7.79
C ALA A 185 7.99 10.33 6.62
N MET A 186 8.86 9.32 6.71
CA MET A 186 8.95 8.22 5.73
C MET A 186 7.65 7.42 5.66
N LEU A 187 7.07 7.08 6.80
CA LEU A 187 5.78 6.38 6.87
C LEU A 187 4.63 7.24 6.31
N SER A 188 4.63 8.55 6.59
CA SER A 188 3.64 9.50 6.03
C SER A 188 3.71 9.56 4.51
N GLY A 189 4.92 9.65 3.96
CA GLY A 189 5.12 9.68 2.51
C GLY A 189 4.62 8.40 1.83
N GLY A 190 4.94 7.23 2.39
CA GLY A 190 4.49 5.95 1.86
C GLY A 190 2.97 5.78 1.92
N TRP A 191 2.34 6.19 3.03
CA TRP A 191 0.89 6.13 3.17
C TRP A 191 0.18 7.05 2.17
N ILE A 192 0.64 8.30 2.07
CA ILE A 192 0.05 9.27 1.14
C ILE A 192 0.19 8.82 -0.31
N GLU A 193 1.34 8.31 -0.71
CA GLU A 193 1.54 7.84 -2.09
C GLU A 193 0.63 6.65 -2.42
N GLY A 194 0.53 5.68 -1.52
CA GLY A 194 -0.39 4.56 -1.67
C GLY A 194 -1.84 5.02 -1.83
N MET A 195 -2.30 5.91 -0.95
CA MET A 195 -3.66 6.46 -1.01
C MET A 195 -3.88 7.32 -2.26
N TYR A 196 -2.87 8.09 -2.68
CA TYR A 196 -2.92 8.88 -3.91
C TYR A 196 -3.09 8.00 -5.14
N ILE A 197 -2.26 6.97 -5.31
CA ILE A 197 -2.35 6.05 -6.45
C ILE A 197 -3.71 5.36 -6.44
N ALA A 198 -4.14 4.81 -5.30
CA ALA A 198 -5.42 4.12 -5.18
C ALA A 198 -6.61 5.05 -5.48
N ALA A 199 -6.66 6.23 -4.86
CA ALA A 199 -7.73 7.19 -5.07
C ALA A 199 -7.77 7.75 -6.51
N SER A 200 -6.60 7.84 -7.17
CA SER A 200 -6.50 8.31 -8.56
C SER A 200 -6.93 7.25 -9.58
N THR A 201 -6.84 5.96 -9.22
CA THR A 201 -7.25 4.86 -10.10
C THR A 201 -8.73 4.49 -9.98
N ILE A 202 -9.37 4.88 -8.87
CA ILE A 202 -10.80 4.65 -8.68
C ILE A 202 -11.60 5.61 -9.59
N ASP A 203 -12.36 5.05 -10.52
CA ASP A 203 -13.30 5.82 -11.35
C ASP A 203 -14.38 6.46 -10.45
N GLN A 204 -14.87 7.65 -10.86
CA GLN A 204 -15.95 8.38 -10.19
C GLN A 204 -17.23 7.54 -10.01
N LYS A 205 -17.43 6.52 -10.86
CA LYS A 205 -18.55 5.57 -10.75
C LYS A 205 -18.40 4.53 -9.65
N SER A 206 -17.22 4.43 -9.04
CA SER A 206 -16.88 3.44 -8.00
C SER A 206 -16.76 4.09 -6.62
N GLU A 207 -17.69 4.97 -6.28
CA GLU A 207 -17.72 5.70 -5.01
C GLU A 207 -17.60 4.79 -3.79
N ASN A 208 -18.26 3.63 -3.81
CA ASN A 208 -18.18 2.66 -2.73
C ASN A 208 -16.76 2.14 -2.50
N LEU A 209 -15.96 1.98 -3.57
CA LEU A 209 -14.55 1.57 -3.43
C LEU A 209 -13.71 2.67 -2.78
N LEU A 210 -13.95 3.93 -3.13
CA LEU A 210 -13.24 5.05 -2.51
C LEU A 210 -13.60 5.17 -1.02
N LYS A 211 -14.88 5.02 -0.69
CA LYS A 211 -15.35 5.02 0.69
C LYS A 211 -14.70 3.89 1.49
N GLN A 212 -14.70 2.66 0.96
CA GLN A 212 -14.05 1.51 1.58
C GLN A 212 -12.54 1.73 1.74
N LEU A 213 -11.84 2.23 0.71
CA LEU A 213 -10.42 2.56 0.78
C LEU A 213 -10.11 3.50 1.95
N ILE A 214 -10.91 4.56 2.12
CA ILE A 214 -10.75 5.54 3.19
C ILE A 214 -11.00 4.87 4.55
N ALA A 215 -12.09 4.13 4.70
CA ALA A 215 -12.45 3.44 5.95
C ALA A 215 -11.39 2.42 6.37
N ASP A 216 -10.92 1.59 5.44
CA ASP A 216 -9.92 0.55 5.71
C ASP A 216 -8.54 1.13 6.09
N ASN A 217 -8.22 2.34 5.62
CA ASN A 217 -6.93 2.98 5.88
C ASN A 217 -6.99 4.06 6.99
N LYS A 218 -8.18 4.39 7.50
CA LYS A 218 -8.33 5.34 8.60
C LYS A 218 -7.59 4.92 9.88
N PRO A 219 -7.70 3.68 10.39
CA PRO A 219 -7.00 3.28 11.61
C PRO A 219 -5.48 3.49 11.50
N THR A 220 -4.92 3.20 10.34
CA THR A 220 -3.49 3.40 10.07
C THR A 220 -3.12 4.88 10.06
N PHE A 221 -3.96 5.72 9.47
CA PHE A 221 -3.76 7.17 9.50
C PHE A 221 -3.84 7.73 10.92
N ASP A 222 -4.82 7.30 11.71
CA ASP A 222 -5.01 7.75 13.09
C ASP A 222 -3.79 7.43 13.95
N LEU A 223 -3.21 6.22 13.81
CA LEU A 223 -1.98 5.83 14.50
C LEU A 223 -0.78 6.71 14.09
N LEU A 224 -0.65 6.97 12.79
CA LEU A 224 0.42 7.82 12.25
C LEU A 224 0.28 9.26 12.74
N TRP A 225 -0.95 9.80 12.72
CA TRP A 225 -1.27 11.13 13.21
C TRP A 225 -0.98 11.27 14.70
N GLN A 226 -1.41 10.29 15.50
CA GLN A 226 -1.13 10.24 16.92
C GLN A 226 0.38 10.20 17.20
N ALA A 227 1.11 9.29 16.54
CA ALA A 227 2.56 9.18 16.73
C ALA A 227 3.32 10.47 16.38
N LEU A 228 2.87 11.20 15.35
CA LEU A 228 3.43 12.52 15.01
C LEU A 228 3.09 13.58 16.06
N SER A 229 1.86 13.53 16.61
CA SER A 229 1.38 14.49 17.61
C SER A 229 2.02 14.28 18.99
N ASP A 230 2.42 13.05 19.30
CA ASP A 230 3.00 12.66 20.58
C ASP A 230 4.54 12.81 20.60
N LEU A 231 5.15 13.36 19.54
CA LEU A 231 6.60 13.60 19.53
C LEU A 231 7.02 14.58 20.62
N ASP A 232 7.97 14.15 21.46
CA ASP A 232 8.58 15.02 22.47
C ASP A 232 9.43 16.12 21.80
N ASN A 233 9.50 17.30 22.42
CA ASN A 233 10.29 18.45 21.93
C ASN A 233 10.10 18.72 20.45
N VAL A 234 8.86 18.87 20.00
CA VAL A 234 8.42 18.96 18.60
C VAL A 234 9.36 19.83 17.76
N PRO A 235 10.23 19.25 16.92
CA PRO A 235 11.13 20.02 16.07
C PRO A 235 10.35 20.76 14.98
N GLU A 236 10.93 21.85 14.43
CA GLU A 236 10.28 22.66 13.38
C GLU A 236 9.77 21.82 12.21
N ASP A 237 10.56 20.86 11.77
CA ASP A 237 10.19 19.92 10.70
C ASP A 237 8.93 19.08 11.04
N ALA A 238 8.72 18.75 12.33
CA ALA A 238 7.50 18.04 12.77
C ALA A 238 6.30 19.00 12.77
N VAL A 239 6.46 20.24 13.19
CA VAL A 239 5.40 21.27 13.12
C VAL A 239 4.94 21.45 11.67
N ILE A 240 5.88 21.53 10.74
CA ILE A 240 5.57 21.67 9.30
C ILE A 240 4.81 20.43 8.81
N LEU A 241 5.26 19.22 9.14
CA LEU A 241 4.61 17.99 8.71
C LEU A 241 3.18 17.86 9.30
N LEU A 242 3.01 18.12 10.58
CA LEU A 242 1.70 18.16 11.25
C LEU A 242 0.79 19.20 10.62
N SER A 243 1.29 20.41 10.36
CA SER A 243 0.52 21.46 9.68
C SER A 243 0.05 21.02 8.30
N GLN A 244 0.91 20.36 7.53
CA GLN A 244 0.55 19.85 6.20
C GLN A 244 -0.51 18.76 6.26
N MET A 245 -0.51 17.93 7.31
CA MET A 245 -1.43 16.79 7.46
C MET A 245 -2.72 17.15 8.22
N SER A 246 -2.80 18.31 8.87
CA SER A 246 -3.91 18.68 9.78
C SER A 246 -5.29 18.71 9.12
N ASP A 247 -5.36 19.23 7.89
CA ASP A 247 -6.62 19.28 7.15
C ASP A 247 -7.12 17.88 6.82
N LEU A 248 -6.19 16.97 6.43
CA LEU A 248 -6.53 15.59 6.19
C LEU A 248 -6.97 14.90 7.48
N ALA A 249 -6.30 15.14 8.61
CA ALA A 249 -6.68 14.60 9.90
C ALA A 249 -8.11 15.01 10.30
N THR A 250 -8.45 16.28 10.09
CA THR A 250 -9.80 16.79 10.33
C THR A 250 -10.83 16.07 9.46
N LEU A 251 -10.56 15.89 8.18
CA LEU A 251 -11.45 15.20 7.25
C LEU A 251 -11.57 13.71 7.58
N MET A 252 -10.48 13.03 7.93
CA MET A 252 -10.48 11.60 8.29
C MET A 252 -11.28 11.34 9.58
N ASN A 253 -11.31 12.28 10.53
CA ASN A 253 -12.11 12.16 11.75
C ASN A 253 -13.62 12.13 11.50
N VAL A 254 -14.09 12.79 10.44
CA VAL A 254 -15.52 12.80 10.07
C VAL A 254 -15.85 11.79 8.96
N ALA A 255 -14.84 11.24 8.31
CA ALA A 255 -14.99 10.19 7.28
C ALA A 255 -15.17 8.82 7.94
N THR A 256 -16.38 8.54 8.38
CA THR A 256 -16.80 7.25 8.95
C THR A 256 -17.44 6.35 7.88
N ASP A 257 -17.88 5.15 8.28
CA ASP A 257 -18.64 4.24 7.40
C ASP A 257 -19.90 4.87 6.78
N ASN A 258 -20.40 5.95 7.40
CA ASN A 258 -21.55 6.73 6.94
C ASN A 258 -21.14 7.97 6.15
N ALA A 259 -19.87 8.10 5.72
CA ALA A 259 -19.41 9.23 4.95
C ALA A 259 -20.24 9.45 3.67
N THR A 260 -20.62 10.70 3.43
CA THR A 260 -21.34 11.07 2.21
C THR A 260 -20.38 11.10 1.01
N PRO A 261 -20.90 11.02 -0.22
CA PRO A 261 -20.11 11.21 -1.46
C PRO A 261 -19.26 12.49 -1.44
N GLU A 262 -19.83 13.56 -0.92
CA GLU A 262 -19.13 14.84 -0.81
C GLU A 262 -17.95 14.77 0.18
N MET A 263 -18.10 14.07 1.30
CA MET A 263 -17.03 13.88 2.28
C MET A 263 -15.90 13.03 1.71
N THR A 264 -16.22 11.92 1.05
CA THR A 264 -15.22 11.07 0.39
C THR A 264 -14.45 11.83 -0.70
N ALA A 265 -15.14 12.66 -1.46
CA ALA A 265 -14.50 13.53 -2.46
C ALA A 265 -13.56 14.57 -1.82
N LYS A 266 -13.94 15.17 -0.69
CA LYS A 266 -13.07 16.09 0.07
C LYS A 266 -11.81 15.38 0.57
N VAL A 267 -11.93 14.19 1.14
CA VAL A 267 -10.77 13.37 1.57
C VAL A 267 -9.87 13.06 0.38
N LYS A 268 -10.42 12.59 -0.75
CA LYS A 268 -9.65 12.36 -1.98
C LYS A 268 -8.88 13.60 -2.40
N ASN A 269 -9.56 14.75 -2.52
CA ASN A 269 -8.92 16.00 -2.94
C ASN A 269 -7.80 16.42 -2.00
N GLN A 270 -7.98 16.22 -0.68
CA GLN A 270 -6.95 16.54 0.31
C GLN A 270 -5.75 15.62 0.21
N ILE A 271 -5.95 14.31 -0.07
CA ILE A 271 -4.86 13.36 -0.37
C ILE A 271 -4.05 13.83 -1.58
N LEU A 272 -4.72 14.21 -2.68
CA LEU A 272 -4.05 14.71 -3.88
C LEU A 272 -3.24 15.98 -3.61
N LEU A 273 -3.82 16.91 -2.83
CA LEU A 273 -3.17 18.16 -2.46
C LEU A 273 -1.96 17.91 -1.56
N LEU A 274 -2.10 17.08 -0.54
CA LEU A 274 -1.03 16.75 0.39
C LEU A 274 0.15 16.06 -0.32
N ARG A 275 -0.15 15.08 -1.18
CA ARG A 275 0.86 14.47 -2.04
C ARG A 275 1.59 15.50 -2.91
N SER A 276 0.85 16.41 -3.54
CA SER A 276 1.44 17.50 -4.33
C SER A 276 2.36 18.40 -3.49
N ASN A 277 2.07 18.62 -2.21
CA ASN A 277 2.93 19.37 -1.31
C ASN A 277 4.18 18.59 -0.90
N PHE A 278 4.06 17.29 -0.69
CA PHE A 278 5.17 16.41 -0.28
C PHE A 278 6.25 16.26 -1.35
N ILE A 279 5.88 16.32 -2.63
CA ILE A 279 6.83 16.20 -3.75
C ILE A 279 7.45 17.53 -4.21
N LYS A 280 7.13 18.65 -3.55
CA LYS A 280 7.81 19.92 -3.81
C LYS A 280 9.22 19.90 -3.25
N GLU A 281 10.16 20.37 -4.05
CA GLU A 281 11.59 20.53 -3.70
C GLU A 281 11.82 21.66 -2.70
#